data_c04e0c5e2c1e1b1e59666e1b3358dc11
#
_entry.id   c04e0c5e2c1e1b1e59666e1b3358dc11
#
_cell.length_a   1.000
_cell.length_b   1.000
_cell.length_c   1.000
_cell.angle_alpha   90.00
_cell.angle_beta   90.00
_cell.angle_gamma   90.00
#
_symmetry.space_group_name_H-M   'P 1'
#
loop_
_entity.id
_entity.type
_entity.pdbx_description
1 polymer ?
#
loop_
_entity_poly.entity_id
_entity_poly.type
_entity_poly.pdbx_seq_one_letter_code
_entity_poly.pdbx_strand_id
1 'polypeptide(L)'
;MKSEFRQDIVSGDWILIAPGRSGRPHQFKTTIPRQRASKKGCSLEVAGEKGNGKLIFSWPTRKNWLLRVITNKYPVVSPKRTKAVIKKKGLIAVLPGVGRHEMAVTRDHDANFPRLHPAEALLVFQAFQSRYQDFAKDRNISYVSLMHNWGPTAGASIYHPHYQIVAIPLIPPDVAHSLEGSRRYFTAKKHCVHCAQVSWEKKAKKRIVFENKYAIA
;
A
#
# COMPACT_ATOMS: atom_id res chain seq x y z
N MET A 1 15.90 -13.31 -10.55
CA MET A 1 16.47 -12.86 -9.25
C MET A 1 15.34 -12.65 -8.27
N LYS A 2 15.55 -12.98 -6.97
CA LYS A 2 14.56 -12.76 -5.91
C LYS A 2 14.64 -11.30 -5.44
N SER A 3 13.52 -10.74 -4.99
CA SER A 3 13.49 -9.41 -4.38
C SER A 3 14.31 -9.38 -3.09
N GLU A 4 15.00 -8.25 -2.85
CA GLU A 4 15.74 -8.01 -1.62
C GLU A 4 15.71 -6.52 -1.26
N PHE A 5 15.82 -6.21 0.02
CA PHE A 5 16.11 -4.86 0.50
C PHE A 5 17.62 -4.70 0.63
N ARG A 6 18.14 -3.56 0.21
CA ARG A 6 19.53 -3.14 0.39
C ARG A 6 19.58 -1.85 1.18
N GLN A 7 20.49 -1.79 2.15
CA GLN A 7 20.70 -0.56 2.91
C GLN A 7 21.73 0.31 2.19
N ASP A 8 21.35 1.55 1.94
CA ASP A 8 22.28 2.57 1.47
C ASP A 8 23.30 2.85 2.57
N ILE A 9 24.60 2.87 2.23
CA ILE A 9 25.69 3.03 3.21
C ILE A 9 25.87 4.45 3.69
N VAL A 10 25.35 5.45 2.97
CA VAL A 10 25.47 6.86 3.28
C VAL A 10 24.29 7.34 4.11
N SER A 11 23.07 7.12 3.61
CA SER A 11 21.85 7.56 4.28
C SER A 11 21.36 6.59 5.36
N GLY A 12 21.71 5.31 5.25
CA GLY A 12 21.15 4.23 6.07
C GLY A 12 19.77 3.77 5.63
N ASP A 13 19.22 4.33 4.56
CA ASP A 13 17.89 4.02 4.06
C ASP A 13 17.82 2.65 3.39
N TRP A 14 16.66 2.01 3.50
CA TRP A 14 16.42 0.73 2.87
C TRP A 14 15.70 0.88 1.54
N ILE A 15 16.32 0.37 0.48
CA ILE A 15 15.81 0.39 -0.90
C ILE A 15 15.36 -1.01 -1.29
N LEU A 16 14.13 -1.15 -1.78
CA LEU A 16 13.59 -2.42 -2.28
C LEU A 16 13.99 -2.63 -3.75
N ILE A 17 14.76 -3.66 -4.01
CA ILE A 17 15.14 -4.12 -5.35
C ILE A 17 14.26 -5.32 -5.72
N ALA A 18 13.43 -5.17 -6.75
CA ALA A 18 12.49 -6.19 -7.19
C ALA A 18 12.66 -6.52 -8.69
N PRO A 19 13.70 -7.29 -9.08
CA PRO A 19 14.04 -7.56 -10.48
C PRO A 19 12.94 -8.30 -11.25
N GLY A 20 12.14 -9.13 -10.57
CA GLY A 20 11.03 -9.87 -11.18
C GLY A 20 9.93 -8.98 -11.75
N ARG A 21 9.93 -7.68 -11.45
CA ARG A 21 8.98 -6.73 -12.02
C ARG A 21 9.38 -6.19 -13.40
N SER A 22 10.56 -6.47 -13.89
CA SER A 22 10.98 -6.11 -15.25
C SER A 22 10.09 -6.74 -16.34
N GLY A 23 9.51 -7.91 -16.07
CA GLY A 23 8.53 -8.57 -16.94
C GLY A 23 7.11 -8.01 -16.88
N ARG A 24 6.87 -6.96 -16.08
CA ARG A 24 5.57 -6.29 -15.99
C ARG A 24 5.29 -5.53 -17.30
N PRO A 25 4.04 -5.56 -17.83
CA PRO A 25 3.69 -4.75 -18.99
C PRO A 25 4.03 -3.27 -18.76
N HIS A 26 4.91 -2.73 -19.60
CA HIS A 26 5.31 -1.32 -19.55
C HIS A 26 4.36 -0.48 -20.39
N GLN A 27 3.35 0.10 -19.79
CA GLN A 27 2.46 1.07 -20.42
C GLN A 27 2.95 2.52 -20.23
N PHE A 28 4.21 2.71 -19.83
CA PHE A 28 4.79 4.03 -19.51
C PHE A 28 5.33 4.82 -20.71
N LYS A 29 5.24 4.27 -21.93
CA LYS A 29 5.90 4.86 -23.11
C LYS A 29 5.18 6.05 -23.75
N THR A 30 4.06 6.51 -23.19
CA THR A 30 3.29 7.59 -23.81
C THR A 30 3.05 8.74 -22.86
N THR A 31 3.46 9.93 -23.27
CA THR A 31 3.06 11.23 -22.70
C THR A 31 1.59 11.58 -23.00
N ILE A 32 0.83 10.63 -23.58
CA ILE A 32 -0.56 10.81 -23.98
C ILE A 32 -1.45 10.77 -22.73
N PRO A 33 -2.47 11.64 -22.63
CA PRO A 33 -3.47 11.57 -21.58
C PRO A 33 -4.05 10.17 -21.47
N ARG A 34 -4.32 9.72 -20.23
CA ARG A 34 -4.84 8.39 -19.97
C ARG A 34 -6.10 8.12 -20.78
N GLN A 35 -5.97 7.26 -21.79
CA GLN A 35 -7.12 6.81 -22.57
C GLN A 35 -7.91 5.74 -21.77
N ARG A 36 -9.24 5.79 -21.90
CA ARG A 36 -10.10 4.78 -21.31
C ARG A 36 -9.82 3.41 -21.93
N ALA A 37 -9.44 2.45 -21.11
CA ALA A 37 -9.24 1.08 -21.53
C ALA A 37 -10.54 0.27 -21.41
N SER A 38 -10.74 -0.69 -22.32
CA SER A 38 -11.90 -1.59 -22.27
C SER A 38 -11.87 -2.53 -21.06
N LYS A 39 -13.04 -2.85 -20.51
CA LYS A 39 -13.21 -3.97 -19.56
C LYS A 39 -12.83 -5.31 -20.17
N LYS A 40 -13.09 -5.48 -21.45
CA LYS A 40 -12.76 -6.72 -22.18
C LYS A 40 -11.24 -6.89 -22.22
N GLY A 41 -10.76 -7.99 -21.66
CA GLY A 41 -9.33 -8.27 -21.55
C GLY A 41 -8.62 -7.63 -20.34
N CYS A 42 -9.32 -6.87 -19.49
CA CYS A 42 -8.72 -6.35 -18.27
C CYS A 42 -8.40 -7.48 -17.29
N SER A 43 -7.14 -7.59 -16.91
CA SER A 43 -6.66 -8.63 -15.99
C SER A 43 -7.24 -8.54 -14.58
N LEU A 44 -7.81 -7.38 -14.20
CA LEU A 44 -8.44 -7.17 -12.89
C LEU A 44 -9.93 -7.51 -12.89
N GLU A 45 -10.55 -7.68 -14.06
CA GLU A 45 -11.94 -8.18 -14.15
C GLU A 45 -12.03 -9.68 -13.89
N VAL A 46 -10.96 -10.43 -14.10
CA VAL A 46 -10.90 -11.87 -13.88
C VAL A 46 -10.01 -12.18 -12.68
N ALA A 47 -10.57 -12.81 -11.66
CA ALA A 47 -9.80 -13.31 -10.52
C ALA A 47 -9.27 -14.74 -10.82
N GLY A 48 -8.08 -15.04 -10.31
CA GLY A 48 -7.44 -16.34 -10.44
C GLY A 48 -6.26 -16.34 -11.40
N GLU A 49 -5.80 -17.52 -11.81
CA GLU A 49 -4.57 -17.71 -12.62
C GLU A 49 -4.62 -17.02 -13.99
N LYS A 50 -5.82 -16.93 -14.59
CA LYS A 50 -6.06 -16.22 -15.86
C LYS A 50 -6.06 -14.70 -15.72
N GLY A 51 -6.18 -14.19 -14.48
CA GLY A 51 -6.20 -12.77 -14.16
C GLY A 51 -4.87 -12.27 -13.57
N ASN A 52 -4.96 -11.31 -12.67
CA ASN A 52 -3.78 -10.64 -12.06
C ASN A 52 -3.40 -11.17 -10.68
N GLY A 53 -3.90 -12.32 -10.26
CA GLY A 53 -3.51 -12.96 -9.02
C GLY A 53 -4.60 -13.84 -8.40
N LYS A 54 -4.21 -14.58 -7.35
CA LYS A 54 -5.11 -15.47 -6.62
C LYS A 54 -6.12 -14.66 -5.80
N LEU A 55 -7.41 -15.04 -5.87
CA LEU A 55 -8.46 -14.43 -5.05
C LEU A 55 -8.23 -14.76 -3.56
N ILE A 56 -8.26 -13.73 -2.73
CA ILE A 56 -8.22 -13.84 -1.26
C ILE A 56 -9.64 -13.81 -0.73
N PHE A 57 -10.39 -12.75 -1.03
CA PHE A 57 -11.84 -12.69 -0.80
C PHE A 57 -12.51 -11.72 -1.77
N SER A 58 -13.84 -11.75 -1.79
CA SER A 58 -14.69 -10.79 -2.50
C SER A 58 -15.94 -10.47 -1.69
N TRP A 59 -16.46 -9.25 -1.86
CA TRP A 59 -17.64 -8.76 -1.19
C TRP A 59 -18.66 -8.24 -2.20
N PRO A 60 -19.98 -8.48 -2.06
CA PRO A 60 -20.58 -9.40 -1.09
C PRO A 60 -20.37 -10.89 -1.44
N THR A 61 -20.19 -11.24 -2.69
CA THR A 61 -19.99 -12.62 -3.14
C THR A 61 -18.94 -12.69 -4.24
N ARG A 62 -18.49 -13.92 -4.57
CA ARG A 62 -17.54 -14.14 -5.66
C ARG A 62 -18.13 -13.82 -7.04
N LYS A 63 -19.41 -14.05 -7.23
CA LYS A 63 -20.12 -13.82 -8.52
C LYS A 63 -20.54 -12.36 -8.66
N ASN A 64 -21.19 -11.82 -7.64
CA ASN A 64 -21.70 -10.44 -7.60
C ASN A 64 -20.83 -9.60 -6.65
N TRP A 65 -19.61 -9.35 -7.04
CA TRP A 65 -18.67 -8.60 -6.22
C TRP A 65 -18.75 -7.09 -6.49
N LEU A 66 -18.61 -6.31 -5.44
CA LEU A 66 -18.39 -4.87 -5.47
C LEU A 66 -16.91 -4.54 -5.21
N LEU A 67 -16.29 -5.35 -4.37
CA LEU A 67 -14.85 -5.29 -4.08
C LEU A 67 -14.30 -6.71 -4.02
N ARG A 68 -13.06 -6.88 -4.49
CA ARG A 68 -12.29 -8.10 -4.28
C ARG A 68 -10.86 -7.78 -3.84
N VAL A 69 -10.26 -8.68 -3.08
CA VAL A 69 -8.84 -8.65 -2.75
C VAL A 69 -8.16 -9.85 -3.38
N ILE A 70 -7.07 -9.59 -4.09
CA ILE A 70 -6.27 -10.58 -4.82
C ILE A 70 -4.79 -10.41 -4.49
N THR A 71 -4.01 -11.49 -4.62
CA THR A 71 -2.55 -11.36 -4.60
C THR A 71 -2.06 -10.61 -5.84
N ASN A 72 -0.95 -9.88 -5.75
CA ASN A 72 -0.35 -9.28 -6.94
C ASN A 72 0.42 -10.37 -7.73
N LYS A 73 0.20 -10.45 -9.06
CA LYS A 73 0.89 -11.39 -9.96
C LYS A 73 2.39 -11.09 -10.07
N TYR A 74 2.77 -9.81 -9.94
CA TYR A 74 4.15 -9.32 -9.98
C TYR A 74 4.52 -8.66 -8.64
N PRO A 75 4.64 -9.46 -7.56
CA PRO A 75 4.80 -8.89 -6.24
C PRO A 75 6.18 -8.28 -6.07
N VAL A 76 6.27 -7.19 -5.31
CA VAL A 76 7.55 -6.57 -4.91
C VAL A 76 8.22 -7.36 -3.79
N VAL A 77 7.44 -8.03 -2.95
CA VAL A 77 7.87 -8.94 -1.88
C VAL A 77 7.04 -10.22 -1.94
N SER A 78 7.57 -11.31 -1.41
CA SER A 78 6.90 -12.61 -1.44
C SER A 78 6.81 -13.23 -0.04
N PRO A 79 5.76 -14.00 0.25
CA PRO A 79 5.61 -14.68 1.54
C PRO A 79 6.74 -15.69 1.76
N LYS A 80 7.25 -15.75 2.99
CA LYS A 80 8.22 -16.74 3.45
C LYS A 80 7.87 -17.18 4.86
N ARG A 81 8.04 -18.47 5.16
CA ARG A 81 7.76 -19.02 6.51
C ARG A 81 8.87 -18.70 7.52
N THR A 82 10.11 -18.52 7.04
CA THR A 82 11.25 -18.24 7.91
C THR A 82 11.41 -16.75 8.14
N LYS A 83 11.86 -16.36 9.34
CA LYS A 83 12.16 -14.97 9.68
C LYS A 83 13.18 -14.39 8.69
N ALA A 84 12.92 -13.16 8.24
CA ALA A 84 13.87 -12.42 7.44
C ALA A 84 15.03 -11.96 8.33
N VAL A 85 16.26 -12.28 7.92
CA VAL A 85 17.48 -11.92 8.67
C VAL A 85 18.36 -11.06 7.80
N ILE A 86 18.85 -9.96 8.37
CA ILE A 86 19.80 -9.05 7.72
C ILE A 86 21.15 -9.78 7.58
N LYS A 87 21.73 -9.70 6.39
CA LYS A 87 23.05 -10.23 6.09
C LYS A 87 23.93 -9.13 5.50
N LYS A 88 25.21 -9.11 5.83
CA LYS A 88 26.18 -8.25 5.17
C LYS A 88 26.66 -8.91 3.87
N LYS A 89 26.74 -8.13 2.80
CA LYS A 89 27.38 -8.47 1.53
C LYS A 89 28.41 -7.36 1.22
N GLY A 90 29.63 -7.56 1.63
CA GLY A 90 30.64 -6.49 1.61
C GLY A 90 30.24 -5.35 2.51
N LEU A 91 30.17 -4.12 1.97
CA LEU A 91 29.80 -2.91 2.70
C LEU A 91 28.28 -2.74 2.91
N ILE A 92 27.44 -3.46 2.16
CA ILE A 92 26.00 -3.26 2.21
C ILE A 92 25.31 -4.32 3.08
N ALA A 93 24.30 -3.88 3.83
CA ALA A 93 23.37 -4.78 4.48
C ALA A 93 22.24 -5.15 3.53
N VAL A 94 21.86 -6.43 3.52
CA VAL A 94 20.82 -6.99 2.64
C VAL A 94 19.82 -7.76 3.46
N LEU A 95 18.54 -7.56 3.18
CA LEU A 95 17.44 -8.32 3.76
C LEU A 95 16.62 -8.95 2.63
N PRO A 96 16.27 -10.25 2.70
CA PRO A 96 15.40 -10.86 1.71
C PRO A 96 14.07 -10.12 1.56
N GLY A 97 13.57 -9.97 0.33
CA GLY A 97 12.28 -9.33 0.01
C GLY A 97 11.09 -10.18 0.45
N VAL A 98 10.95 -10.37 1.75
CA VAL A 98 9.86 -11.12 2.39
C VAL A 98 8.72 -10.17 2.71
N GLY A 99 7.48 -10.64 2.55
CA GLY A 99 6.30 -9.84 2.87
C GLY A 99 5.05 -10.32 2.13
N ARG A 100 4.06 -9.44 2.04
CA ARG A 100 2.81 -9.65 1.29
C ARG A 100 2.61 -8.50 0.32
N HIS A 101 2.12 -8.81 -0.87
CA HIS A 101 1.71 -7.80 -1.85
C HIS A 101 0.36 -8.22 -2.44
N GLU A 102 -0.66 -7.52 -2.05
CA GLU A 102 -2.04 -7.74 -2.43
C GLU A 102 -2.62 -6.50 -3.09
N MET A 103 -3.78 -6.64 -3.73
CA MET A 103 -4.52 -5.53 -4.33
C MET A 103 -5.99 -5.64 -3.97
N ALA A 104 -6.58 -4.54 -3.51
CA ALA A 104 -8.01 -4.37 -3.46
C ALA A 104 -8.48 -3.74 -4.79
N VAL A 105 -9.53 -4.29 -5.39
CA VAL A 105 -10.08 -3.88 -6.68
C VAL A 105 -11.56 -3.63 -6.53
N THR A 106 -12.03 -2.45 -6.89
CA THR A 106 -13.45 -2.10 -6.93
C THR A 106 -14.09 -2.57 -8.25
N ARG A 107 -15.40 -2.81 -8.25
CA ARG A 107 -16.14 -3.28 -9.44
C ARG A 107 -16.18 -2.23 -10.55
N ASP A 108 -16.25 -0.95 -10.18
CA ASP A 108 -16.25 0.12 -11.17
C ASP A 108 -14.88 0.21 -11.84
N HIS A 109 -14.90 0.05 -13.18
CA HIS A 109 -13.69 0.04 -14.00
C HIS A 109 -13.10 1.44 -14.23
N ASP A 110 -13.91 2.46 -14.10
CA ASP A 110 -13.59 3.83 -14.47
C ASP A 110 -13.47 4.76 -13.25
N ALA A 111 -14.20 4.47 -12.16
CA ALA A 111 -14.20 5.32 -10.97
C ALA A 111 -12.98 5.07 -10.08
N ASN A 112 -12.09 6.07 -10.02
CA ASN A 112 -11.03 6.11 -9.00
C ASN A 112 -11.59 6.59 -7.65
N PHE A 113 -10.78 6.52 -6.59
CA PHE A 113 -11.23 6.76 -5.21
C PHE A 113 -12.11 8.00 -5.02
N PRO A 114 -11.77 9.21 -5.53
CA PRO A 114 -12.60 10.41 -5.39
C PRO A 114 -13.97 10.33 -6.09
N ARG A 115 -14.15 9.38 -6.99
CA ARG A 115 -15.40 9.20 -7.76
C ARG A 115 -16.21 7.99 -7.32
N LEU A 116 -15.72 7.23 -6.33
CA LEU A 116 -16.48 6.11 -5.76
C LEU A 116 -17.70 6.62 -5.01
N HIS A 117 -18.78 5.83 -5.05
CA HIS A 117 -19.87 6.02 -4.11
C HIS A 117 -19.35 5.83 -2.68
N PRO A 118 -19.83 6.59 -1.67
CA PRO A 118 -19.34 6.48 -0.29
C PRO A 118 -19.35 5.06 0.28
N ALA A 119 -20.38 4.25 -0.07
CA ALA A 119 -20.45 2.86 0.35
C ALA A 119 -19.33 1.99 -0.24
N GLU A 120 -18.89 2.24 -1.50
CA GLU A 120 -17.77 1.54 -2.12
C GLU A 120 -16.44 2.00 -1.54
N ALA A 121 -16.28 3.29 -1.27
CA ALA A 121 -15.11 3.82 -0.57
C ALA A 121 -14.98 3.19 0.83
N LEU A 122 -16.09 3.04 1.56
CA LEU A 122 -16.10 2.33 2.85
C LEU A 122 -15.63 0.89 2.70
N LEU A 123 -16.06 0.15 1.67
CA LEU A 123 -15.60 -1.22 1.42
C LEU A 123 -14.08 -1.29 1.20
N VAL A 124 -13.48 -0.29 0.54
CA VAL A 124 -12.02 -0.20 0.37
C VAL A 124 -11.32 -0.09 1.73
N PHE A 125 -11.80 0.78 2.61
CA PHE A 125 -11.24 0.91 3.96
C PHE A 125 -11.45 -0.34 4.82
N GLN A 126 -12.60 -0.97 4.73
CA GLN A 126 -12.86 -2.24 5.42
C GLN A 126 -11.93 -3.37 4.94
N ALA A 127 -11.67 -3.42 3.63
CA ALA A 127 -10.69 -4.35 3.08
C ALA A 127 -9.28 -4.05 3.61
N PHE A 128 -8.86 -2.80 3.65
CA PHE A 128 -7.59 -2.39 4.23
C PHE A 128 -7.47 -2.79 5.70
N GLN A 129 -8.48 -2.50 6.50
CA GLN A 129 -8.52 -2.86 7.92
C GLN A 129 -8.41 -4.38 8.11
N SER A 130 -9.18 -5.15 7.35
CA SER A 130 -9.15 -6.61 7.39
C SER A 130 -7.75 -7.16 7.05
N ARG A 131 -7.12 -6.65 5.99
CA ARG A 131 -5.78 -7.10 5.58
C ARG A 131 -4.71 -6.66 6.57
N TYR A 132 -4.80 -5.43 7.09
CA TYR A 132 -3.90 -4.95 8.14
C TYR A 132 -3.95 -5.84 9.39
N GLN A 133 -5.15 -6.17 9.87
CA GLN A 133 -5.33 -7.04 11.05
C GLN A 133 -4.79 -8.45 10.81
N ASP A 134 -4.91 -8.97 9.58
CA ASP A 134 -4.34 -10.27 9.24
C ASP A 134 -2.81 -10.23 9.19
N PHE A 135 -2.22 -9.20 8.58
CA PHE A 135 -0.77 -9.04 8.52
C PHE A 135 -0.13 -8.72 9.86
N ALA A 136 -0.83 -8.05 10.78
CA ALA A 136 -0.35 -7.78 12.13
C ALA A 136 -0.10 -9.05 12.96
N LYS A 137 -0.66 -10.19 12.57
CA LYS A 137 -0.39 -11.50 13.18
C LYS A 137 0.93 -12.11 12.72
N ASP A 138 1.52 -11.64 11.59
CA ASP A 138 2.77 -12.16 11.05
C ASP A 138 3.96 -11.40 11.67
N ARG A 139 4.73 -12.07 12.52
CA ARG A 139 5.91 -11.50 13.20
C ARG A 139 7.03 -11.03 12.26
N ASN A 140 6.94 -11.36 10.98
CA ASN A 140 7.86 -10.85 9.96
C ASN A 140 7.43 -9.50 9.39
N ILE A 141 6.25 -8.99 9.74
CA ILE A 141 5.73 -7.72 9.21
C ILE A 141 5.88 -6.64 10.28
N SER A 142 6.55 -5.57 9.91
CA SER A 142 6.73 -4.37 10.75
C SER A 142 5.95 -3.16 10.24
N TYR A 143 5.58 -3.17 8.96
CA TYR A 143 4.87 -2.06 8.33
C TYR A 143 3.94 -2.54 7.21
N VAL A 144 2.79 -1.89 7.10
CA VAL A 144 1.82 -2.10 6.01
C VAL A 144 1.60 -0.78 5.29
N SER A 145 1.98 -0.73 4.02
CA SER A 145 1.73 0.39 3.13
C SER A 145 0.44 0.18 2.35
N LEU A 146 -0.45 1.16 2.42
CA LEU A 146 -1.70 1.21 1.68
C LEU A 146 -1.60 2.36 0.68
N MET A 147 -1.73 2.08 -0.61
CA MET A 147 -1.51 3.09 -1.64
C MET A 147 -2.45 2.93 -2.83
N HIS A 148 -2.84 4.06 -3.42
CA HIS A 148 -3.60 4.12 -4.65
C HIS A 148 -2.85 4.95 -5.69
N ASN A 149 -2.21 4.28 -6.63
CA ASN A 149 -1.59 4.91 -7.78
C ASN A 149 -2.58 4.87 -8.95
N TRP A 150 -2.96 6.02 -9.46
CA TRP A 150 -3.88 6.12 -10.59
C TRP A 150 -3.32 7.00 -11.70
N GLY A 151 -3.32 6.47 -12.91
CA GLY A 151 -2.77 7.12 -14.09
C GLY A 151 -1.28 6.85 -14.33
N PRO A 152 -0.79 7.09 -15.55
CA PRO A 152 0.59 6.83 -15.95
C PRO A 152 1.60 7.64 -15.14
N THR A 153 1.31 8.90 -14.85
CA THR A 153 2.17 9.79 -14.06
C THR A 153 2.42 9.27 -12.64
N ALA A 154 1.40 8.61 -12.05
CA ALA A 154 1.54 7.95 -10.74
C ALA A 154 2.13 6.52 -10.85
N GLY A 155 2.56 6.09 -12.02
CA GLY A 155 3.13 4.77 -12.25
C GLY A 155 2.11 3.61 -12.26
N ALA A 156 0.81 3.89 -12.44
CA ALA A 156 -0.20 2.85 -12.61
C ALA A 156 -0.14 2.26 -14.02
N SER A 157 0.15 0.95 -14.12
CA SER A 157 0.25 0.24 -15.40
C SER A 157 -1.08 -0.34 -15.89
N ILE A 158 -2.11 -0.39 -15.05
CA ILE A 158 -3.43 -0.91 -15.38
C ILE A 158 -4.42 0.23 -15.25
N TYR A 159 -5.33 0.34 -16.24
CA TYR A 159 -6.35 1.40 -16.25
C TYR A 159 -7.34 1.26 -15.10
N HIS A 160 -7.87 0.07 -14.87
CA HIS A 160 -8.83 -0.24 -13.83
C HIS A 160 -8.28 0.19 -12.46
N PRO A 161 -8.97 1.07 -11.71
CA PRO A 161 -8.50 1.53 -10.41
C PRO A 161 -8.31 0.36 -9.43
N HIS A 162 -7.17 0.36 -8.77
CA HIS A 162 -6.83 -0.67 -7.78
C HIS A 162 -5.97 -0.09 -6.69
N TYR A 163 -6.08 -0.66 -5.51
CA TYR A 163 -5.41 -0.21 -4.29
C TYR A 163 -4.39 -1.26 -3.89
N GLN A 164 -3.15 -0.86 -3.73
CA GLN A 164 -2.08 -1.78 -3.37
C GLN A 164 -1.95 -1.87 -1.85
N ILE A 165 -1.73 -3.07 -1.35
CA ILE A 165 -1.51 -3.40 0.05
C ILE A 165 -0.19 -4.14 0.12
N VAL A 166 0.85 -3.48 0.66
CA VAL A 166 2.20 -4.04 0.73
C VAL A 166 2.63 -4.12 2.19
N ALA A 167 2.85 -5.33 2.67
CA ALA A 167 3.30 -5.58 4.03
C ALA A 167 4.77 -6.03 4.02
N ILE A 168 5.63 -5.36 4.78
CA ILE A 168 7.09 -5.50 4.75
C ILE A 168 7.71 -5.62 6.14
N PRO A 169 8.91 -6.20 6.26
CA PRO A 169 9.60 -6.41 7.55
C PRO A 169 10.37 -5.18 8.04
N LEU A 170 10.29 -4.06 7.34
CA LEU A 170 11.02 -2.82 7.65
C LEU A 170 10.04 -1.66 7.77
N ILE A 171 10.36 -0.71 8.64
CA ILE A 171 9.66 0.58 8.72
C ILE A 171 10.35 1.52 7.71
N PRO A 172 9.59 2.16 6.79
CA PRO A 172 10.17 3.16 5.87
C PRO A 172 10.82 4.33 6.60
N PRO A 173 11.89 4.94 6.05
CA PRO A 173 12.66 5.98 6.72
C PRO A 173 11.85 7.18 7.18
N ASP A 174 10.98 7.71 6.34
CA ASP A 174 10.10 8.84 6.63
C ASP A 174 9.13 8.54 7.79
N VAL A 175 8.60 7.32 7.84
CA VAL A 175 7.76 6.84 8.96
C VAL A 175 8.60 6.67 10.23
N ALA A 176 9.82 6.12 10.11
CA ALA A 176 10.73 5.97 11.25
C ALA A 176 11.11 7.31 11.86
N HIS A 177 11.40 8.33 11.04
CA HIS A 177 11.67 9.70 11.49
C HIS A 177 10.48 10.30 12.25
N SER A 178 9.25 10.13 11.73
CA SER A 178 8.04 10.61 12.39
C SER A 178 7.79 9.92 13.73
N LEU A 179 7.99 8.61 13.79
CA LEU A 179 7.87 7.84 15.03
C LEU A 179 8.91 8.27 16.07
N GLU A 180 10.15 8.48 15.66
CA GLU A 180 11.22 8.94 16.55
C GLU A 180 10.95 10.36 17.08
N GLY A 181 10.47 11.27 16.23
CA GLY A 181 10.03 12.60 16.65
C GLY A 181 8.92 12.54 17.68
N SER A 182 7.91 11.69 17.44
CA SER A 182 6.79 11.47 18.36
C SER A 182 7.26 10.89 19.70
N ARG A 183 8.21 9.94 19.66
CA ARG A 183 8.82 9.34 20.86
C ARG A 183 9.58 10.39 21.69
N ARG A 184 10.42 11.22 21.05
CA ARG A 184 11.15 12.30 21.74
C ARG A 184 10.20 13.29 22.41
N TYR A 185 9.15 13.71 21.71
CA TYR A 185 8.14 14.61 22.27
C TYR A 185 7.44 13.99 23.48
N PHE A 186 7.00 12.70 23.36
CA PHE A 186 6.34 11.99 24.46
C PHE A 186 7.27 11.84 25.67
N THR A 187 8.54 11.54 25.46
CA THR A 187 9.52 11.43 26.55
C THR A 187 9.66 12.75 27.31
N ALA A 188 9.70 13.89 26.59
CA ALA A 188 9.87 15.21 27.19
C ALA A 188 8.57 15.77 27.82
N LYS A 189 7.43 15.56 27.16
CA LYS A 189 6.16 16.21 27.53
C LYS A 189 5.14 15.27 28.19
N LYS A 190 5.39 13.97 28.20
CA LYS A 190 4.52 12.92 28.80
C LYS A 190 3.10 12.85 28.20
N HIS A 191 2.90 13.42 27.00
CA HIS A 191 1.64 13.30 26.25
C HIS A 191 1.90 13.21 24.72
N CYS A 192 0.90 12.75 23.99
CA CYS A 192 1.00 12.50 22.54
C CYS A 192 1.09 13.82 21.77
N VAL A 193 2.10 13.96 20.87
CA VAL A 193 2.27 15.14 20.03
C VAL A 193 1.10 15.36 19.07
N HIS A 194 0.54 14.29 18.51
CA HIS A 194 -0.61 14.40 17.58
C HIS A 194 -1.87 14.88 18.31
N CYS A 195 -2.11 14.40 19.54
CA CYS A 195 -3.23 14.90 20.36
C CYS A 195 -3.03 16.38 20.71
N ALA A 196 -1.79 16.80 21.03
CA ALA A 196 -1.47 18.20 21.30
C ALA A 196 -1.70 19.07 20.07
N GLN A 197 -1.28 18.60 18.89
CA GLN A 197 -1.48 19.30 17.62
C GLN A 197 -2.97 19.47 17.30
N VAL A 198 -3.77 18.40 17.38
CA VAL A 198 -5.21 18.44 17.16
C VAL A 198 -5.87 19.44 18.12
N SER A 199 -5.53 19.39 19.42
CA SER A 199 -6.06 20.32 20.42
C SER A 199 -5.71 21.78 20.12
N TRP A 200 -4.47 22.01 19.67
CA TRP A 200 -4.01 23.34 19.30
C TRP A 200 -4.73 23.87 18.05
N GLU A 201 -4.87 23.05 16.99
CA GLU A 201 -5.61 23.44 15.78
C GLU A 201 -7.08 23.77 16.06
N LYS A 202 -7.74 22.98 16.90
CA LYS A 202 -9.13 23.23 17.33
C LYS A 202 -9.28 24.57 18.04
N LYS A 203 -8.30 24.97 18.85
CA LYS A 203 -8.29 26.30 19.51
C LYS A 203 -7.99 27.43 18.54
N ALA A 204 -7.00 27.22 17.66
CA ALA A 204 -6.53 28.24 16.72
C ALA A 204 -7.55 28.52 15.59
N LYS A 205 -8.29 27.51 15.13
CA LYS A 205 -9.30 27.55 14.04
C LYS A 205 -8.81 28.15 12.72
N LYS A 206 -7.50 28.12 12.47
CA LYS A 206 -6.88 28.77 11.30
C LYS A 206 -6.73 27.87 10.09
N ARG A 207 -6.57 26.56 10.31
CA ARG A 207 -6.25 25.58 9.27
C ARG A 207 -7.25 24.43 9.15
N ILE A 208 -8.34 24.49 9.92
CA ILE A 208 -9.39 23.47 9.84
C ILE A 208 -10.24 23.74 8.59
N VAL A 209 -10.25 22.81 7.68
CA VAL A 209 -11.07 22.79 6.46
C VAL A 209 -12.41 22.11 6.72
N PHE A 210 -12.38 21.06 7.56
CA PHE A 210 -13.55 20.27 7.89
C PHE A 210 -13.43 19.67 9.29
N GLU A 211 -14.52 19.66 10.03
CA GLU A 211 -14.61 18.99 11.33
C GLU A 211 -15.99 18.35 11.51
N ASN A 212 -16.02 17.12 12.01
CA ASN A 212 -17.22 16.47 12.50
C ASN A 212 -16.91 15.69 13.78
N LYS A 213 -17.86 14.87 14.24
CA LYS A 213 -17.71 14.07 15.48
C LYS A 213 -16.51 13.10 15.42
N TYR A 214 -16.09 12.65 14.24
CA TYR A 214 -15.13 11.55 14.06
C TYR A 214 -13.81 11.99 13.45
N ALA A 215 -13.76 13.11 12.74
CA ALA A 215 -12.61 13.53 11.98
C ALA A 215 -12.43 15.04 11.96
N ILE A 216 -11.18 15.47 11.82
CA ILE A 216 -10.76 16.85 11.57
C ILE A 216 -9.78 16.84 10.38
N ALA A 217 -9.93 17.77 9.46
CA ALA A 217 -9.05 17.98 8.31
C ALA A 217 -8.70 19.45 8.14
#